data_7ec6b0fc75b14fb9db588baefa5d173e
#
_entry.id   7ec6b0fc75b14fb9db588baefa5d173e
#
_cell.length_a   1.000
_cell.length_b   1.000
_cell.length_c   1.000
_cell.angle_alpha   90.00
_cell.angle_beta   90.00
_cell.angle_gamma   90.00
#
_symmetry.space_group_name_H-M   'P 1'
#
loop_
_entity.id
_entity.type
_entity.pdbx_description
1 polymer ?
#
loop_
_entity_poly.entity_id
_entity_poly.type
_entity_poly.pdbx_seq_one_letter_code
_entity_poly.pdbx_strand_id
1 'polypeptide(L)'
;MMILNKLRRAAALFVLLSIGGVSYGAGLFSEPLDYDQAFSLNPVNEGIQLGLGAVLSGSALVCDKFVDIKKNEYNPDDWKKSDIAVMDQLFMRPYSKPLHIVGTGTMALAMATPAIFAIMPSSEWLTIGVMYAETLLIANGIKEWTKLLVYRARPYMYFDDYPQDKLEDGDWNCSFPSGHTTFAFAGAAFTTMVFCQCFPASNWKYAVAGASFGMAVLTGAFRMASGNHFFTDVLVGAVIGSAIGFAVPYMHTKNFYGKFERKPKTASASLTPTGFTVSYNF
;
A
#
# COMPACT_ATOMS: atom_id res chain seq x y z
N MET A 1 -17.83 25.01 10.34
CA MET A 1 -18.67 24.95 9.13
C MET A 1 -17.94 25.42 7.87
N MET A 2 -17.17 26.52 7.91
CA MET A 2 -16.45 27.09 6.74
C MET A 2 -15.30 26.20 6.20
N ILE A 3 -14.55 25.53 7.06
CA ILE A 3 -13.44 24.62 6.66
C ILE A 3 -13.97 23.35 5.99
N LEU A 4 -15.08 22.79 6.49
CA LEU A 4 -15.70 21.59 5.91
C LEU A 4 -16.25 21.85 4.49
N ASN A 5 -16.76 23.07 4.23
CA ASN A 5 -17.20 23.47 2.90
C ASN A 5 -16.03 23.72 1.93
N LYS A 6 -14.88 24.19 2.41
CA LYS A 6 -13.66 24.32 1.59
C LYS A 6 -13.07 22.95 1.24
N LEU A 7 -13.06 22.00 2.18
CA LEU A 7 -12.63 20.61 1.95
C LEU A 7 -13.56 19.87 0.97
N ARG A 8 -14.89 20.05 1.10
CA ARG A 8 -15.85 19.49 0.12
C ARG A 8 -15.65 20.07 -1.28
N ARG A 9 -15.38 21.39 -1.39
CA ARG A 9 -15.10 22.03 -2.70
C ARG A 9 -13.76 21.57 -3.29
N ALA A 10 -12.72 21.37 -2.47
CA ALA A 10 -11.43 20.85 -2.93
C ALA A 10 -11.54 19.39 -3.39
N ALA A 11 -12.27 18.54 -2.64
CA ALA A 11 -12.55 17.17 -3.03
C ALA A 11 -13.41 17.09 -4.31
N ALA A 12 -14.45 17.94 -4.42
CA ALA A 12 -15.25 18.03 -5.64
C ALA A 12 -14.44 18.54 -6.84
N LEU A 13 -13.52 19.49 -6.62
CA LEU A 13 -12.62 19.98 -7.68
C LEU A 13 -11.62 18.90 -8.11
N PHE A 14 -11.11 18.10 -7.18
CA PHE A 14 -10.22 16.97 -7.47
C PHE A 14 -10.95 15.88 -8.26
N VAL A 15 -12.20 15.55 -7.87
CA VAL A 15 -13.07 14.61 -8.61
C VAL A 15 -13.44 15.18 -9.99
N LEU A 16 -13.76 16.46 -10.10
CA LEU A 16 -14.08 17.11 -11.38
C LEU A 16 -12.85 17.23 -12.29
N LEU A 17 -11.65 17.48 -11.75
CA LEU A 17 -10.40 17.44 -12.51
C LEU A 17 -10.06 16.02 -12.96
N SER A 18 -10.39 15.00 -12.15
CA SER A 18 -10.25 13.59 -12.53
C SER A 18 -11.24 13.20 -13.64
N ILE A 19 -12.49 13.66 -13.55
CA ILE A 19 -13.55 13.37 -14.55
C ILE A 19 -13.37 14.22 -15.82
N GLY A 20 -12.98 15.50 -15.69
CA GLY A 20 -12.64 16.36 -16.82
C GLY A 20 -11.40 15.88 -17.58
N GLY A 21 -10.45 15.24 -16.87
CA GLY A 21 -9.27 14.59 -17.46
C GLY A 21 -9.60 13.38 -18.32
N VAL A 22 -10.73 12.69 -18.06
CA VAL A 22 -11.15 11.50 -18.83
C VAL A 22 -11.48 11.86 -20.31
N SER A 23 -12.07 13.03 -20.55
CA SER A 23 -12.40 13.48 -21.92
C SER A 23 -11.18 14.02 -22.67
N TYR A 24 -10.17 14.54 -21.99
CA TYR A 24 -8.90 14.98 -22.57
C TYR A 24 -7.81 13.90 -22.55
N GLY A 25 -7.96 12.87 -21.70
CA GLY A 25 -6.95 11.82 -21.50
C GLY A 25 -6.72 10.94 -22.72
N ALA A 26 -7.74 10.74 -23.56
CA ALA A 26 -7.62 9.95 -24.79
C ALA A 26 -6.64 10.55 -25.82
N GLY A 27 -6.35 11.86 -25.74
CA GLY A 27 -5.36 12.54 -26.60
C GLY A 27 -3.99 12.73 -25.97
N LEU A 28 -3.87 12.58 -24.64
CA LEU A 28 -2.62 12.75 -23.90
C LEU A 28 -1.74 11.48 -23.85
N PHE A 29 -2.35 10.32 -24.12
CA PHE A 29 -1.67 9.03 -24.17
C PHE A 29 -1.67 8.55 -25.63
N SER A 30 -0.85 9.16 -26.47
CA SER A 30 -0.86 9.02 -27.93
C SER A 30 -0.22 7.74 -28.49
N GLU A 31 0.18 6.80 -27.65
CA GLU A 31 0.69 5.51 -28.09
C GLU A 31 -0.41 4.44 -27.93
N PRO A 32 -0.64 3.58 -28.94
CA PRO A 32 -1.54 2.44 -28.77
C PRO A 32 -0.93 1.51 -27.73
N LEU A 33 -1.55 1.50 -26.56
CA LEU A 33 -1.11 0.68 -25.43
C LEU A 33 -1.55 -0.75 -25.71
N ASP A 34 -0.59 -1.65 -25.79
CA ASP A 34 -0.83 -3.09 -25.75
C ASP A 34 -1.08 -3.50 -24.28
N TYR A 35 -2.26 -3.08 -23.76
CA TYR A 35 -2.68 -3.35 -22.39
C TYR A 35 -2.69 -4.83 -22.07
N ASP A 36 -3.06 -5.68 -23.05
CA ASP A 36 -3.12 -7.14 -22.91
C ASP A 36 -1.77 -7.78 -22.57
N GLN A 37 -0.70 -7.00 -22.55
CA GLN A 37 0.65 -7.52 -22.35
C GLN A 37 1.30 -7.12 -21.02
N ALA A 38 0.74 -6.19 -20.25
CA ALA A 38 1.40 -5.70 -19.04
C ALA A 38 1.32 -6.70 -17.90
N PHE A 39 0.13 -7.20 -17.59
CA PHE A 39 -0.15 -8.08 -16.47
C PHE A 39 -0.95 -9.31 -16.87
N SER A 40 -0.90 -10.36 -16.06
CA SER A 40 -1.74 -11.54 -16.19
C SER A 40 -2.16 -12.06 -14.83
N LEU A 41 -3.41 -12.55 -14.73
CA LEU A 41 -3.91 -13.27 -13.58
C LEU A 41 -3.73 -14.77 -13.80
N ASN A 42 -3.20 -15.46 -12.81
CA ASN A 42 -3.11 -16.92 -12.78
C ASN A 42 -3.88 -17.41 -11.55
N PRO A 43 -4.99 -18.16 -11.71
CA PRO A 43 -5.87 -18.55 -10.59
C PRO A 43 -5.15 -19.20 -9.40
N VAL A 44 -4.06 -19.91 -9.62
CA VAL A 44 -3.27 -20.52 -8.54
C VAL A 44 -2.51 -19.45 -7.75
N ASN A 45 -1.88 -18.50 -8.42
CA ASN A 45 -1.13 -17.43 -7.77
C ASN A 45 -2.04 -16.45 -7.04
N GLU A 46 -3.18 -16.08 -7.66
CA GLU A 46 -4.19 -15.24 -7.02
C GLU A 46 -4.74 -15.94 -5.76
N GLY A 47 -5.02 -17.24 -5.85
CA GLY A 47 -5.45 -18.04 -4.70
C GLY A 47 -4.39 -18.04 -3.58
N ILE A 48 -3.11 -18.12 -3.91
CA ILE A 48 -2.01 -18.05 -2.93
C ILE A 48 -1.89 -16.65 -2.32
N GLN A 49 -1.86 -15.59 -3.13
CA GLN A 49 -1.66 -14.22 -2.66
C GLN A 49 -2.85 -13.69 -1.85
N LEU A 50 -4.08 -13.87 -2.36
CA LEU A 50 -5.30 -13.52 -1.62
C LEU A 50 -5.43 -14.37 -0.35
N GLY A 51 -5.14 -15.68 -0.45
CA GLY A 51 -5.15 -16.58 0.70
C GLY A 51 -4.12 -16.16 1.76
N LEU A 52 -2.89 -15.84 1.36
CA LEU A 52 -1.86 -15.34 2.27
C LEU A 52 -2.29 -14.03 2.94
N GLY A 53 -2.78 -13.06 2.16
CA GLY A 53 -3.26 -11.79 2.67
C GLY A 53 -4.43 -11.95 3.65
N ALA A 54 -5.39 -12.82 3.31
CA ALA A 54 -6.53 -13.12 4.17
C ALA A 54 -6.12 -13.83 5.47
N VAL A 55 -5.20 -14.81 5.39
CA VAL A 55 -4.67 -15.51 6.57
C VAL A 55 -3.90 -14.56 7.47
N LEU A 56 -2.99 -13.74 6.91
CA LEU A 56 -2.23 -12.77 7.69
C LEU A 56 -3.14 -11.74 8.37
N SER A 57 -4.07 -11.15 7.63
CA SER A 57 -4.99 -10.15 8.18
C SER A 57 -6.00 -10.77 9.17
N GLY A 58 -6.57 -11.92 8.83
CA GLY A 58 -7.55 -12.60 9.66
C GLY A 58 -6.95 -13.15 10.96
N SER A 59 -5.77 -13.77 10.89
CA SER A 59 -5.08 -14.27 12.08
C SER A 59 -4.66 -13.13 13.01
N ALA A 60 -4.19 -12.00 12.48
CA ALA A 60 -3.87 -10.82 13.30
C ALA A 60 -5.12 -10.31 14.03
N LEU A 61 -6.27 -10.21 13.35
CA LEU A 61 -7.54 -9.81 13.95
C LEU A 61 -8.00 -10.78 15.06
N VAL A 62 -7.85 -12.08 14.84
CA VAL A 62 -8.17 -13.11 15.84
C VAL A 62 -7.24 -12.98 17.04
N CYS A 63 -5.95 -12.84 16.81
CA CYS A 63 -4.97 -12.67 17.88
C CYS A 63 -5.23 -11.39 18.69
N ASP A 64 -5.53 -10.27 18.04
CA ASP A 64 -5.84 -9.00 18.70
C ASP A 64 -7.07 -9.08 19.62
N LYS A 65 -8.09 -9.84 19.20
CA LYS A 65 -9.36 -9.92 19.96
C LYS A 65 -9.41 -11.04 20.99
N PHE A 66 -8.79 -12.17 20.73
CA PHE A 66 -9.00 -13.40 21.50
C PHE A 66 -7.76 -13.92 22.21
N VAL A 67 -6.57 -13.47 21.81
CA VAL A 67 -5.31 -13.88 22.42
C VAL A 67 -4.71 -12.65 23.11
N ASP A 68 -4.60 -12.70 24.42
CA ASP A 68 -4.00 -11.61 25.21
C ASP A 68 -2.46 -11.64 25.04
N ILE A 69 -2.00 -11.24 23.84
CA ILE A 69 -0.58 -11.14 23.54
C ILE A 69 -0.07 -9.85 24.19
N LYS A 70 0.40 -9.93 25.45
CA LYS A 70 1.08 -8.85 26.19
C LYS A 70 0.40 -7.47 26.05
N LYS A 71 -0.82 -7.33 26.53
CA LYS A 71 -1.36 -5.99 26.81
C LYS A 71 -0.61 -5.47 28.03
N ASN A 72 0.38 -4.61 27.81
CA ASN A 72 1.02 -3.89 28.88
C ASN A 72 -0.07 -3.10 29.61
N GLU A 73 -0.18 -3.28 30.93
CA GLU A 73 -1.00 -2.40 31.73
C GLU A 73 -0.45 -0.98 31.62
N TYR A 74 -1.35 -0.02 31.47
CA TYR A 74 -0.97 1.38 31.44
C TYR A 74 -0.36 1.78 32.79
N ASN A 75 0.92 2.14 32.79
CA ASN A 75 1.59 2.72 33.94
C ASN A 75 2.30 4.01 33.47
N PRO A 76 1.81 5.21 33.89
CA PRO A 76 2.37 6.48 33.48
C PRO A 76 3.83 6.68 33.90
N ASP A 77 4.28 6.01 34.98
CA ASP A 77 5.64 6.13 35.49
C ASP A 77 6.70 5.45 34.64
N ASP A 78 6.27 4.55 33.73
CA ASP A 78 7.17 3.79 32.85
C ASP A 78 7.65 4.60 31.63
N TRP A 79 7.11 5.82 31.39
CA TRP A 79 7.33 6.52 30.12
C TRP A 79 8.15 7.79 30.28
N LYS A 80 9.45 7.63 30.09
CA LYS A 80 10.40 8.75 30.11
C LYS A 80 10.79 9.11 28.68
N LYS A 81 10.72 10.40 28.34
CA LYS A 81 11.18 10.90 27.04
C LYS A 81 12.64 10.57 26.77
N SER A 82 13.45 10.40 27.83
CA SER A 82 14.84 9.98 27.73
C SER A 82 15.07 8.61 27.11
N ASP A 83 14.07 7.73 27.19
CA ASP A 83 14.18 6.34 26.70
C ASP A 83 13.85 6.21 25.22
N ILE A 84 13.39 7.31 24.59
CA ILE A 84 13.08 7.38 23.19
C ILE A 84 14.33 7.78 22.39
N ALA A 85 14.54 7.14 21.24
CA ALA A 85 15.64 7.50 20.34
C ALA A 85 15.60 8.99 19.98
N VAL A 86 16.74 9.65 19.94
CA VAL A 86 16.86 11.10 19.67
C VAL A 86 16.12 11.52 18.39
N MET A 87 16.21 10.71 17.34
CA MET A 87 15.51 10.95 16.08
C MET A 87 13.99 11.05 16.26
N ASP A 88 13.42 10.19 17.08
CA ASP A 88 11.99 10.16 17.36
C ASP A 88 11.58 11.30 18.29
N GLN A 89 12.43 11.66 19.27
CA GLN A 89 12.18 12.79 20.17
C GLN A 89 11.99 14.11 19.42
N LEU A 90 12.75 14.34 18.32
CA LEU A 90 12.65 15.56 17.52
C LEU A 90 11.26 15.79 16.92
N PHE A 91 10.55 14.72 16.61
CA PHE A 91 9.24 14.75 15.95
C PHE A 91 8.07 14.49 16.88
N MET A 92 8.30 14.21 18.18
CA MET A 92 7.23 14.03 19.16
C MET A 92 6.36 15.28 19.29
N ARG A 93 5.06 15.08 19.29
CA ARG A 93 4.07 16.15 19.46
C ARG A 93 2.92 15.65 20.34
N PRO A 94 2.23 16.55 21.06
CA PRO A 94 0.98 16.23 21.73
C PRO A 94 -0.09 15.87 20.69
N TYR A 95 -1.16 15.23 21.14
CA TYR A 95 -2.26 14.83 20.26
C TYR A 95 -2.98 16.04 19.65
N SER A 96 -3.23 15.98 18.34
CA SER A 96 -4.01 16.96 17.61
C SER A 96 -5.09 16.29 16.76
N LYS A 97 -6.34 16.36 17.20
CA LYS A 97 -7.49 15.81 16.46
C LYS A 97 -7.66 16.41 15.06
N PRO A 98 -7.52 17.72 14.81
CA PRO A 98 -7.61 18.27 13.46
C PRO A 98 -6.55 17.68 12.51
N LEU A 99 -5.28 17.58 12.96
CA LEU A 99 -4.21 17.01 12.15
C LEU A 99 -4.37 15.50 11.94
N HIS A 100 -4.93 14.78 12.93
CA HIS A 100 -5.31 13.38 12.79
C HIS A 100 -6.33 13.19 11.64
N ILE A 101 -7.38 14.02 11.60
CA ILE A 101 -8.41 13.96 10.54
C ILE A 101 -7.80 14.28 9.17
N VAL A 102 -6.95 15.29 9.07
CA VAL A 102 -6.25 15.63 7.82
C VAL A 102 -5.34 14.48 7.37
N GLY A 103 -4.60 13.87 8.29
CA GLY A 103 -3.75 12.71 8.00
C GLY A 103 -4.54 11.49 7.51
N THR A 104 -5.74 11.27 8.04
CA THR A 104 -6.65 10.22 7.54
C THR A 104 -7.18 10.56 6.15
N GLY A 105 -7.52 11.82 5.90
CA GLY A 105 -7.95 12.28 4.57
C GLY A 105 -6.85 12.13 3.50
N THR A 106 -5.61 12.48 3.83
CA THR A 106 -4.47 12.31 2.91
C THR A 106 -4.16 10.84 2.65
N MET A 107 -4.29 9.97 3.65
CA MET A 107 -4.21 8.51 3.45
C MET A 107 -5.27 8.03 2.46
N ALA A 108 -6.53 8.42 2.66
CA ALA A 108 -7.61 8.03 1.77
C ALA A 108 -7.36 8.48 0.32
N LEU A 109 -6.85 9.69 0.11
CA LEU A 109 -6.46 10.19 -1.20
C LEU A 109 -5.30 9.40 -1.81
N ALA A 110 -4.28 9.06 -1.01
CA ALA A 110 -3.16 8.24 -1.46
C ALA A 110 -3.60 6.82 -1.84
N MET A 111 -4.50 6.22 -1.06
CA MET A 111 -5.10 4.91 -1.38
C MET A 111 -6.01 4.97 -2.60
N ALA A 112 -6.58 6.12 -2.92
CA ALA A 112 -7.44 6.30 -4.09
C ALA A 112 -6.66 6.59 -5.39
N THR A 113 -5.34 6.75 -5.34
CA THR A 113 -4.53 7.05 -6.54
C THR A 113 -4.67 5.99 -7.66
N PRO A 114 -4.89 4.66 -7.38
CA PRO A 114 -5.17 3.69 -8.44
C PRO A 114 -6.44 3.97 -9.25
N ALA A 115 -7.35 4.84 -8.77
CA ALA A 115 -8.53 5.25 -9.54
C ALA A 115 -8.18 5.92 -10.88
N ILE A 116 -6.94 6.39 -11.08
CA ILE A 116 -6.45 6.88 -12.39
C ILE A 116 -6.60 5.81 -13.48
N PHE A 117 -6.54 4.52 -13.13
CA PHE A 117 -6.69 3.42 -14.10
C PHE A 117 -8.12 3.19 -14.55
N ALA A 118 -9.11 3.93 -14.04
CA ALA A 118 -10.46 3.95 -14.60
C ALA A 118 -10.50 4.47 -16.04
N ILE A 119 -9.45 5.16 -16.51
CA ILE A 119 -9.29 5.57 -17.90
C ILE A 119 -8.92 4.41 -18.85
N MET A 120 -8.45 3.28 -18.30
CA MET A 120 -8.09 2.10 -19.09
C MET A 120 -9.34 1.33 -19.54
N PRO A 121 -9.23 0.45 -20.56
CA PRO A 121 -10.33 -0.43 -20.95
C PRO A 121 -10.86 -1.24 -19.75
N SER A 122 -12.16 -1.45 -19.71
CA SER A 122 -12.83 -2.18 -18.61
C SER A 122 -12.36 -3.62 -18.46
N SER A 123 -11.78 -4.23 -19.51
CA SER A 123 -11.13 -5.54 -19.43
C SER A 123 -10.00 -5.60 -18.40
N GLU A 124 -9.29 -4.48 -18.19
CA GLU A 124 -8.15 -4.41 -17.26
C GLU A 124 -8.56 -4.15 -15.80
N TRP A 125 -9.78 -3.66 -15.58
CA TRP A 125 -10.22 -3.27 -14.23
C TRP A 125 -10.21 -4.42 -13.23
N LEU A 126 -10.59 -5.63 -13.69
CA LEU A 126 -10.55 -6.82 -12.81
C LEU A 126 -9.11 -7.14 -12.40
N THR A 127 -8.18 -7.15 -13.35
CA THR A 127 -6.76 -7.44 -13.08
C THR A 127 -6.17 -6.44 -12.10
N ILE A 128 -6.37 -5.15 -12.35
CA ILE A 128 -5.87 -4.07 -11.48
C ILE A 128 -6.54 -4.14 -10.09
N GLY A 129 -7.85 -4.42 -10.05
CA GLY A 129 -8.61 -4.52 -8.81
C GLY A 129 -8.15 -5.69 -7.94
N VAL A 130 -7.90 -6.86 -8.53
CA VAL A 130 -7.38 -8.04 -7.81
C VAL A 130 -5.99 -7.75 -7.24
N MET A 131 -5.05 -7.30 -8.08
CA MET A 131 -3.70 -6.93 -7.63
C MET A 131 -3.72 -5.90 -6.50
N TYR A 132 -4.62 -4.91 -6.57
CA TYR A 132 -4.72 -3.90 -5.53
C TYR A 132 -5.32 -4.45 -4.23
N ALA A 133 -6.33 -5.32 -4.31
CA ALA A 133 -6.88 -6.01 -3.16
C ALA A 133 -5.82 -6.87 -2.43
N GLU A 134 -5.01 -7.62 -3.18
CA GLU A 134 -3.88 -8.38 -2.65
C GLU A 134 -2.86 -7.48 -1.95
N THR A 135 -2.49 -6.37 -2.60
CA THR A 135 -1.58 -5.37 -2.04
C THR A 135 -2.08 -4.88 -0.68
N LEU A 136 -3.36 -4.50 -0.58
CA LEU A 136 -3.92 -3.99 0.65
C LEU A 136 -4.07 -5.07 1.74
N LEU A 137 -4.46 -6.29 1.37
CA LEU A 137 -4.60 -7.41 2.32
C LEU A 137 -3.26 -7.82 2.90
N ILE A 138 -2.23 -7.96 2.07
CA ILE A 138 -0.88 -8.32 2.52
C ILE A 138 -0.29 -7.20 3.38
N ALA A 139 -0.43 -5.94 2.95
CA ALA A 139 0.04 -4.78 3.71
C ALA A 139 -0.66 -4.68 5.08
N ASN A 140 -1.98 -4.94 5.12
CA ASN A 140 -2.73 -4.98 6.35
C ASN A 140 -2.22 -6.08 7.29
N GLY A 141 -2.08 -7.29 6.79
CA GLY A 141 -1.63 -8.42 7.62
C GLY A 141 -0.25 -8.19 8.21
N ILE A 142 0.72 -7.74 7.41
CA ILE A 142 2.09 -7.48 7.89
C ILE A 142 2.09 -6.36 8.93
N LYS A 143 1.38 -5.26 8.69
CA LYS A 143 1.34 -4.15 9.64
C LYS A 143 0.65 -4.53 10.96
N GLU A 144 -0.46 -5.28 10.92
CA GLU A 144 -1.14 -5.68 12.16
C GLU A 144 -0.32 -6.67 12.97
N TRP A 145 0.28 -7.68 12.35
CA TRP A 145 1.21 -8.57 13.05
C TRP A 145 2.38 -7.82 13.67
N THR A 146 2.94 -6.84 12.95
CA THR A 146 4.04 -6.03 13.49
C THR A 146 3.59 -5.22 14.72
N LYS A 147 2.38 -4.65 14.72
CA LYS A 147 1.82 -3.96 15.89
C LYS A 147 1.66 -4.89 17.08
N LEU A 148 1.10 -6.09 16.87
CA LEU A 148 0.92 -7.10 17.90
C LEU A 148 2.23 -7.58 18.53
N LEU A 149 3.33 -7.55 17.79
CA LEU A 149 4.63 -8.01 18.26
C LEU A 149 5.47 -6.91 18.93
N VAL A 150 5.29 -5.64 18.53
CA VAL A 150 6.18 -4.56 18.97
C VAL A 150 5.64 -3.79 20.18
N TYR A 151 4.32 -3.63 20.31
CA TYR A 151 3.66 -2.94 21.44
C TYR A 151 4.34 -1.62 21.83
N ARG A 152 4.34 -0.67 20.92
CA ARG A 152 4.98 0.63 21.15
C ARG A 152 3.96 1.69 21.54
N ALA A 153 4.15 2.36 22.67
CA ALA A 153 3.34 3.50 23.06
C ALA A 153 3.44 4.65 22.03
N ARG A 154 2.33 5.37 21.82
CA ARG A 154 2.30 6.50 20.88
C ARG A 154 2.97 7.74 21.48
N PRO A 155 3.50 8.65 20.62
CA PRO A 155 4.15 9.89 21.06
C PRO A 155 3.31 10.74 22.02
N TYR A 156 2.00 10.84 21.78
CA TYR A 156 1.11 11.67 22.60
C TYR A 156 1.03 11.20 24.07
N MET A 157 1.31 9.93 24.34
CA MET A 157 1.29 9.38 25.70
C MET A 157 2.41 9.93 26.60
N TYR A 158 3.42 10.58 26.02
CA TYR A 158 4.53 11.23 26.73
C TYR A 158 4.24 12.72 27.05
N PHE A 159 2.99 13.16 26.92
CA PHE A 159 2.50 14.51 27.24
C PHE A 159 1.34 14.42 28.21
N ASP A 160 1.15 15.46 29.02
CA ASP A 160 0.13 15.47 30.08
C ASP A 160 -1.33 15.42 29.54
N ASP A 161 -1.59 16.05 28.37
CA ASP A 161 -2.90 16.11 27.74
C ASP A 161 -3.09 15.04 26.66
N TYR A 162 -3.08 13.75 27.04
CA TYR A 162 -3.43 12.69 26.10
C TYR A 162 -4.93 12.38 26.10
N PRO A 163 -5.51 11.96 24.96
CA PRO A 163 -6.94 11.69 24.85
C PRO A 163 -7.32 10.40 25.58
N GLN A 164 -8.25 10.50 26.55
CA GLN A 164 -8.68 9.37 27.39
C GLN A 164 -9.40 8.27 26.55
N ASP A 165 -10.16 8.66 25.53
CA ASP A 165 -10.79 7.73 24.59
C ASP A 165 -9.78 6.80 23.92
N LYS A 166 -8.56 7.29 23.64
CA LYS A 166 -7.49 6.48 23.06
C LYS A 166 -6.85 5.49 24.03
N LEU A 167 -6.91 5.81 25.30
CA LEU A 167 -6.48 4.88 26.36
C LEU A 167 -7.49 3.74 26.52
N GLU A 168 -8.78 4.08 26.58
CA GLU A 168 -9.88 3.13 26.72
C GLU A 168 -9.98 2.18 25.51
N ASP A 169 -9.80 2.69 24.31
CA ASP A 169 -9.80 1.91 23.06
C ASP A 169 -8.59 0.96 22.91
N GLY A 170 -7.55 1.10 23.74
CA GLY A 170 -6.31 0.33 23.65
C GLY A 170 -5.42 0.69 22.45
N ASP A 171 -5.71 1.80 21.73
CA ASP A 171 -4.94 2.24 20.55
C ASP A 171 -3.58 2.87 20.92
N TRP A 172 -3.41 3.24 22.20
CA TRP A 172 -2.26 3.97 22.73
C TRP A 172 -0.92 3.22 22.60
N ASN A 173 -0.92 1.89 22.60
CA ASN A 173 0.28 1.05 22.51
C ASN A 173 0.52 0.42 21.13
N CYS A 174 -0.21 0.86 20.12
CA CYS A 174 -0.14 0.36 18.73
C CYS A 174 0.51 1.36 17.78
N SER A 175 1.64 1.99 18.21
CA SER A 175 2.29 3.01 17.40
C SER A 175 3.04 2.45 16.20
N PHE A 176 3.74 1.32 16.34
CA PHE A 176 4.65 0.79 15.33
C PHE A 176 4.07 -0.41 14.58
N PRO A 177 4.11 -0.40 13.23
CA PRO A 177 4.41 0.73 12.35
C PRO A 177 3.20 1.63 12.13
N SER A 178 3.38 2.79 11.48
CA SER A 178 2.28 3.66 11.10
C SER A 178 1.42 3.04 10.00
N GLY A 179 0.21 2.57 10.38
CA GLY A 179 -0.72 1.94 9.43
C GLY A 179 -1.22 2.88 8.34
N HIS A 180 -1.49 4.16 8.68
CA HIS A 180 -1.85 5.18 7.69
C HIS A 180 -0.75 5.37 6.65
N THR A 181 0.51 5.42 7.09
CA THR A 181 1.66 5.55 6.19
C THR A 181 1.85 4.29 5.35
N THR A 182 1.70 3.10 5.95
CA THR A 182 1.78 1.82 5.22
C THR A 182 0.80 1.78 4.06
N PHE A 183 -0.46 2.11 4.29
CA PHE A 183 -1.47 2.11 3.22
C PHE A 183 -1.26 3.21 2.18
N ALA A 184 -0.89 4.41 2.62
CA ALA A 184 -0.63 5.52 1.71
C ALA A 184 0.53 5.20 0.75
N PHE A 185 1.62 4.65 1.27
CA PHE A 185 2.77 4.26 0.46
C PHE A 185 2.50 3.01 -0.39
N ALA A 186 1.66 2.07 0.08
CA ALA A 186 1.24 0.92 -0.72
C ALA A 186 0.42 1.39 -1.95
N GLY A 187 -0.53 2.30 -1.76
CA GLY A 187 -1.30 2.89 -2.87
C GLY A 187 -0.42 3.66 -3.86
N ALA A 188 0.50 4.50 -3.36
CA ALA A 188 1.41 5.27 -4.19
C ALA A 188 2.37 4.40 -5.00
N ALA A 189 2.96 3.38 -4.38
CA ALA A 189 3.88 2.45 -5.02
C ALA A 189 3.16 1.58 -6.05
N PHE A 190 1.98 1.06 -5.71
CA PHE A 190 1.12 0.32 -6.62
C PHE A 190 0.79 1.15 -7.87
N THR A 191 0.28 2.36 -7.68
CA THR A 191 -0.07 3.26 -8.78
C THR A 191 1.13 3.56 -9.68
N THR A 192 2.28 3.84 -9.07
CA THR A 192 3.52 4.12 -9.81
C THR A 192 3.96 2.92 -10.62
N MET A 193 3.97 1.72 -10.01
CA MET A 193 4.41 0.49 -10.67
C MET A 193 3.50 0.13 -11.84
N VAL A 194 2.18 0.12 -11.62
CA VAL A 194 1.20 -0.19 -12.67
C VAL A 194 1.28 0.84 -13.80
N PHE A 195 1.38 2.13 -13.47
CA PHE A 195 1.49 3.17 -14.49
C PHE A 195 2.75 3.03 -15.34
N CYS A 196 3.90 2.76 -14.72
CA CYS A 196 5.15 2.56 -15.44
C CYS A 196 5.14 1.34 -16.36
N GLN A 197 4.43 0.27 -15.99
CA GLN A 197 4.29 -0.92 -16.83
C GLN A 197 3.31 -0.71 -17.99
N CYS A 198 2.18 -0.06 -17.73
CA CYS A 198 1.17 0.21 -18.77
C CYS A 198 1.60 1.33 -19.74
N PHE A 199 2.40 2.30 -19.27
CA PHE A 199 2.76 3.50 -20.02
C PHE A 199 4.27 3.76 -20.00
N PRO A 200 5.12 2.81 -20.44
CA PRO A 200 6.57 2.89 -20.28
C PRO A 200 7.21 4.09 -21.01
N ALA A 201 6.68 4.46 -22.16
CA ALA A 201 7.16 5.60 -22.94
C ALA A 201 6.64 6.97 -22.47
N SER A 202 5.61 6.99 -21.62
CA SER A 202 4.97 8.24 -21.19
C SER A 202 5.79 8.97 -20.11
N ASN A 203 6.02 10.26 -20.32
CA ASN A 203 6.64 11.12 -19.31
C ASN A 203 5.72 11.44 -18.12
N TRP A 204 4.42 11.19 -18.25
CA TRP A 204 3.46 11.33 -17.15
C TRP A 204 3.74 10.42 -15.97
N LYS A 205 4.51 9.33 -16.16
CA LYS A 205 4.95 8.46 -15.06
C LYS A 205 5.65 9.22 -13.91
N TYR A 206 6.40 10.28 -14.23
CA TYR A 206 7.07 11.09 -13.20
C TYR A 206 6.07 11.97 -12.43
N ALA A 207 5.06 12.51 -13.12
CA ALA A 207 4.01 13.30 -12.48
C ALA A 207 3.10 12.42 -11.60
N VAL A 208 2.71 11.25 -12.09
CA VAL A 208 1.91 10.27 -11.33
C VAL A 208 2.67 9.79 -10.11
N ALA A 209 3.94 9.41 -10.25
CA ALA A 209 4.79 9.02 -9.12
C ALA A 209 4.93 10.16 -8.11
N GLY A 210 5.26 11.36 -8.57
CA GLY A 210 5.43 12.55 -7.71
C GLY A 210 4.15 12.90 -6.94
N ALA A 211 3.00 12.88 -7.60
CA ALA A 211 1.72 13.16 -6.95
C ALA A 211 1.33 12.08 -5.94
N SER A 212 1.45 10.80 -6.30
CA SER A 212 1.09 9.67 -5.44
C SER A 212 2.00 9.60 -4.21
N PHE A 213 3.31 9.62 -4.38
CA PHE A 213 4.26 9.61 -3.27
C PHE A 213 4.23 10.92 -2.48
N GLY A 214 3.99 12.06 -3.10
CA GLY A 214 3.79 13.33 -2.42
C GLY A 214 2.63 13.27 -1.42
N MET A 215 1.49 12.67 -1.81
CA MET A 215 0.35 12.46 -0.93
C MET A 215 0.67 11.47 0.20
N ALA A 216 1.44 10.41 -0.08
CA ALA A 216 1.87 9.46 0.92
C ALA A 216 2.83 10.08 1.95
N VAL A 217 3.76 10.92 1.51
CA VAL A 217 4.67 11.69 2.39
C VAL A 217 3.89 12.67 3.27
N LEU A 218 2.91 13.39 2.71
CA LEU A 218 2.02 14.26 3.49
C LEU A 218 1.27 13.47 4.56
N THR A 219 0.80 12.25 4.23
CA THR A 219 0.17 11.38 5.23
C THR A 219 1.13 11.11 6.39
N GLY A 220 2.36 10.67 6.13
CA GLY A 220 3.37 10.44 7.17
C GLY A 220 3.66 11.68 8.01
N ALA A 221 3.81 12.84 7.36
CA ALA A 221 4.05 14.12 8.04
C ALA A 221 2.88 14.49 8.99
N PHE A 222 1.63 14.34 8.55
CA PHE A 222 0.47 14.59 9.40
C PHE A 222 0.32 13.58 10.54
N ARG A 223 0.76 12.32 10.34
CA ARG A 223 0.75 11.33 11.43
C ARG A 223 1.75 11.67 12.53
N MET A 224 2.92 12.21 12.19
CA MET A 224 3.88 12.74 13.16
C MET A 224 3.36 14.03 13.80
N ALA A 225 2.92 15.00 13.00
CA ALA A 225 2.44 16.28 13.49
C ALA A 225 1.20 16.16 14.40
N SER A 226 0.39 15.13 14.22
CA SER A 226 -0.77 14.85 15.08
C SER A 226 -0.43 14.08 16.37
N GLY A 227 0.84 13.79 16.63
CA GLY A 227 1.29 13.07 17.82
C GLY A 227 0.98 11.56 17.79
N ASN A 228 0.46 11.02 16.71
CA ASN A 228 0.05 9.62 16.63
C ASN A 228 1.21 8.64 16.42
N HIS A 229 2.28 9.06 15.73
CA HIS A 229 3.39 8.20 15.34
C HIS A 229 4.73 8.91 15.46
N PHE A 230 5.76 8.16 15.80
CA PHE A 230 7.14 8.57 15.73
C PHE A 230 7.64 8.60 14.28
N PHE A 231 8.78 9.23 14.06
CA PHE A 231 9.44 9.24 12.76
C PHE A 231 9.78 7.81 12.28
N THR A 232 10.30 6.97 13.17
CA THR A 232 10.65 5.58 12.83
C THR A 232 9.42 4.73 12.49
N ASP A 233 8.25 4.97 13.12
CA ASP A 233 6.99 4.29 12.77
C ASP A 233 6.56 4.63 11.34
N VAL A 234 6.70 5.91 10.97
CA VAL A 234 6.39 6.43 9.63
C VAL A 234 7.35 5.87 8.60
N LEU A 235 8.65 5.88 8.90
CA LEU A 235 9.69 5.37 8.00
C LEU A 235 9.49 3.88 7.68
N VAL A 236 9.26 3.06 8.72
CA VAL A 236 9.04 1.62 8.53
C VAL A 236 7.70 1.36 7.81
N GLY A 237 6.66 2.12 8.15
CA GLY A 237 5.38 2.06 7.41
C GLY A 237 5.55 2.38 5.92
N ALA A 238 6.36 3.39 5.59
CA ALA A 238 6.67 3.77 4.21
C ALA A 238 7.43 2.65 3.47
N VAL A 239 8.42 2.03 4.12
CA VAL A 239 9.20 0.91 3.55
C VAL A 239 8.30 -0.30 3.29
N ILE A 240 7.51 -0.73 4.29
CA ILE A 240 6.60 -1.87 4.16
C ILE A 240 5.58 -1.61 3.04
N GLY A 241 4.91 -0.46 3.06
CA GLY A 241 3.91 -0.10 2.06
C GLY A 241 4.49 -0.06 0.65
N SER A 242 5.64 0.61 0.48
CA SER A 242 6.30 0.69 -0.83
C SER A 242 6.75 -0.68 -1.34
N ALA A 243 7.36 -1.49 -0.48
CA ALA A 243 7.84 -2.82 -0.87
C ALA A 243 6.69 -3.70 -1.38
N ILE A 244 5.55 -3.73 -0.67
CA ILE A 244 4.39 -4.53 -1.06
C ILE A 244 3.71 -3.94 -2.30
N GLY A 245 3.55 -2.60 -2.34
CA GLY A 245 2.92 -1.90 -3.48
C GLY A 245 3.69 -2.03 -4.78
N PHE A 246 5.01 -2.24 -4.74
CA PHE A 246 5.81 -2.60 -5.92
C PHE A 246 5.83 -4.10 -6.18
N ALA A 247 6.00 -4.94 -5.14
CA ALA A 247 6.21 -6.38 -5.31
C ALA A 247 4.97 -7.09 -5.88
N VAL A 248 3.77 -6.76 -5.38
CA VAL A 248 2.56 -7.44 -5.83
C VAL A 248 2.31 -7.22 -7.34
N PRO A 249 2.22 -5.99 -7.88
CA PRO A 249 2.07 -5.83 -9.33
C PRO A 249 3.26 -6.38 -10.11
N TYR A 250 4.49 -6.29 -9.59
CA TYR A 250 5.66 -6.88 -10.26
C TYR A 250 5.52 -8.39 -10.45
N MET A 251 5.01 -9.11 -9.44
CA MET A 251 4.76 -10.56 -9.53
C MET A 251 3.67 -10.92 -10.56
N HIS A 252 2.80 -9.97 -10.95
CA HIS A 252 1.78 -10.17 -11.98
C HIS A 252 2.26 -9.77 -13.39
N THR A 253 3.49 -9.24 -13.53
CA THR A 253 4.01 -8.95 -14.87
C THR A 253 4.26 -10.24 -15.65
N LYS A 254 3.93 -10.25 -16.94
CA LYS A 254 4.19 -11.40 -17.81
C LYS A 254 5.67 -11.77 -17.85
N ASN A 255 6.56 -10.79 -17.72
CA ASN A 255 8.00 -11.04 -17.64
C ASN A 255 8.40 -11.84 -16.39
N PHE A 256 7.70 -11.67 -15.28
CA PHE A 256 7.93 -12.43 -14.06
C PHE A 256 7.48 -13.89 -14.24
N TYR A 257 6.27 -14.12 -14.75
CA TYR A 257 5.76 -15.46 -15.03
C TYR A 257 6.58 -16.21 -16.05
N GLY A 258 6.98 -15.57 -17.16
CA GLY A 258 7.79 -16.22 -18.20
C GLY A 258 9.14 -16.77 -17.71
N LYS A 259 9.66 -16.27 -16.57
CA LYS A 259 10.85 -16.84 -15.93
C LYS A 259 10.59 -18.19 -15.26
N PHE A 260 9.36 -18.46 -14.86
CA PHE A 260 8.96 -19.69 -14.18
C PHE A 260 8.17 -20.67 -15.06
N GLU A 261 7.75 -20.24 -16.26
CA GLU A 261 7.23 -21.16 -17.26
C GLU A 261 8.34 -22.11 -17.69
N ARG A 262 8.31 -23.34 -17.19
CA ARG A 262 9.09 -24.42 -17.77
C ARG A 262 8.63 -24.58 -19.21
N LYS A 263 9.49 -24.27 -20.19
CA LYS A 263 9.22 -24.65 -21.57
C LYS A 263 8.85 -26.13 -21.57
N PRO A 264 7.72 -26.51 -22.15
CA PRO A 264 7.34 -27.90 -22.18
C PRO A 264 8.47 -28.67 -22.84
N LYS A 265 9.01 -29.68 -22.14
CA LYS A 265 10.01 -30.58 -22.70
C LYS A 265 9.33 -31.32 -23.81
N THR A 266 9.60 -30.96 -25.06
CA THR A 266 9.03 -31.63 -26.22
C THR A 266 10.01 -32.67 -26.72
N ALA A 267 9.56 -33.92 -26.68
CA ALA A 267 10.20 -34.99 -27.40
C ALA A 267 9.50 -35.17 -28.75
N SER A 268 10.20 -35.03 -29.83
CA SER A 268 9.71 -35.36 -31.17
C SER A 268 10.51 -36.55 -31.71
N ALA A 269 9.76 -37.52 -32.22
CA ALA A 269 10.32 -38.67 -32.90
C ALA A 269 9.92 -38.63 -34.38
N SER A 270 10.87 -38.73 -35.28
CA SER A 270 10.64 -38.76 -36.71
C SER A 270 11.33 -39.98 -37.35
N LEU A 271 10.61 -40.66 -38.25
CA LEU A 271 11.18 -41.72 -39.12
C LEU A 271 11.72 -41.04 -40.39
N THR A 272 12.99 -41.31 -40.67
CA THR A 272 13.62 -40.90 -41.92
C THR A 272 13.89 -42.16 -42.76
N PRO A 273 14.04 -42.06 -44.08
CA PRO A 273 14.34 -43.24 -44.91
C PRO A 273 15.60 -44.00 -44.56
N THR A 274 16.47 -43.39 -43.75
CA THR A 274 17.74 -43.96 -43.32
C THR A 274 17.81 -44.25 -41.83
N GLY A 275 16.73 -44.05 -41.06
CA GLY A 275 16.73 -44.32 -39.60
C GLY A 275 15.66 -43.59 -38.81
N PHE A 276 15.82 -43.63 -37.50
CA PHE A 276 14.93 -43.04 -36.52
C PHE A 276 15.65 -41.91 -35.77
N THR A 277 15.05 -40.73 -35.74
CA THR A 277 15.61 -39.57 -35.04
C THR A 277 14.68 -39.17 -33.88
N VAL A 278 15.24 -39.09 -32.66
CA VAL A 278 14.59 -38.53 -31.47
C VAL A 278 15.25 -37.20 -31.15
N SER A 279 14.49 -36.14 -31.20
CA SER A 279 14.93 -34.79 -30.75
C SER A 279 14.33 -34.50 -29.40
N TYR A 280 15.13 -34.17 -28.42
CA TYR A 280 14.72 -33.77 -27.09
C TYR A 280 15.17 -32.32 -26.83
N ASN A 281 14.19 -31.39 -26.62
CA ASN A 281 14.51 -30.05 -26.18
C ASN A 281 14.39 -29.96 -24.65
N PHE A 282 15.49 -29.57 -24.02
CA PHE A 282 15.63 -29.44 -22.57
C PHE A 282 15.08 -28.09 -22.07
#